data_491ff53ccd2888ab92cd414ef60e4d01
#
_entry.id   491ff53ccd2888ab92cd414ef60e4d01
#
_cell.length_a   1.000
_cell.length_b   1.000
_cell.length_c   1.000
_cell.angle_alpha   90.00
_cell.angle_beta   90.00
_cell.angle_gamma   90.00
#
_symmetry.space_group_name_H-M   'P 1'
#
loop_
_entity.id
_entity.type
_entity.pdbx_description
1 polymer ?
#
loop_
_entity_poly.entity_id
_entity_poly.type
_entity_poly.pdbx_seq_one_letter_code
_entity_poly.pdbx_strand_id
1 'polypeptide(L)' 'MCQMRIVYEQDGREEVFAENASFLEATPEGLRVEVLFEEPAFIPGGAVRSIDFLHGRVVVTRRGAAAAPLTTEEKA' A
#
# COMPACT_ATOMS: atom_id res chain seq x y z
N MET A 1 2.59 17.82 10.29
CA MET A 1 3.39 17.05 9.43
C MET A 1 2.90 15.65 9.34
N CYS A 2 2.55 15.26 8.19
CA CYS A 2 1.87 14.00 8.06
C CYS A 2 2.75 12.99 7.40
N GLN A 3 3.35 12.16 8.21
CA GLN A 3 4.09 11.03 7.70
C GLN A 3 3.26 9.81 7.93
N MET A 4 3.15 8.99 6.91
CA MET A 4 2.27 7.86 6.96
C MET A 4 3.09 6.60 7.11
N ARG A 5 2.51 5.63 7.80
CA ARG A 5 3.10 4.31 7.89
C ARG A 5 2.41 3.43 6.88
N ILE A 6 3.21 2.73 6.09
CA ILE A 6 2.68 1.79 5.11
C ILE A 6 2.79 0.39 5.70
N VAL A 7 1.67 -0.28 5.80
CA VAL A 7 1.61 -1.63 6.35
C VAL A 7 1.22 -2.58 5.22
N TYR A 8 2.00 -3.61 5.05
CA TYR A 8 1.75 -4.60 4.01
C TYR A 8 1.03 -5.78 4.62
N GLU A 9 -0.12 -6.11 4.08
CA GLU A 9 -0.92 -7.22 4.57
C GLU A 9 -0.88 -8.36 3.57
N GLN A 10 -0.60 -9.56 4.07
CA GLN A 10 -0.57 -10.73 3.23
C GLN A 10 -0.97 -11.92 4.08
N ASP A 11 -1.99 -12.65 3.63
CA ASP A 11 -2.43 -13.88 4.30
C ASP A 11 -2.80 -13.62 5.76
N GLY A 12 -3.44 -12.49 6.02
CA GLY A 12 -3.88 -12.18 7.36
C GLY A 12 -2.80 -11.66 8.27
N ARG A 13 -1.60 -11.44 7.74
CA ARG A 13 -0.48 -10.93 8.53
C ARG A 13 -0.14 -9.54 8.05
N GLU A 14 0.28 -8.72 8.97
CA GLU A 14 0.64 -7.35 8.66
C GLU A 14 2.10 -7.12 9.02
N GLU A 15 2.80 -6.45 8.15
CA GLU A 15 4.18 -6.05 8.40
C GLU A 15 4.34 -4.61 8.01
N VAL A 16 5.13 -3.88 8.78
CA VAL A 16 5.42 -2.51 8.44
C VAL A 16 6.35 -2.50 7.24
N PHE A 17 5.90 -1.91 6.15
CA PHE A 17 6.70 -1.82 4.94
C PHE A 17 7.58 -0.58 4.97
N ALA A 18 7.02 0.54 5.43
CA ALA A 18 7.76 1.78 5.49
C ALA A 18 7.14 2.69 6.52
N GLU A 19 7.98 3.43 7.22
CA GLU A 19 7.53 4.50 8.08
C GLU A 19 7.99 5.80 7.46
N ASN A 20 7.33 6.88 7.78
CA ASN A 20 7.68 8.19 7.24
C ASN A 20 7.48 8.25 5.73
N ALA A 21 6.48 7.55 5.24
CA ALA A 21 6.14 7.63 3.83
C ALA A 21 5.54 9.00 3.55
N SER A 22 6.01 9.63 2.51
CA SER A 22 5.56 10.96 2.14
C SER A 22 4.71 10.97 0.88
N PHE A 23 4.73 9.90 0.11
CA PHE A 23 4.03 9.88 -1.16
C PHE A 23 3.74 8.45 -1.56
N LEU A 24 2.53 8.22 -2.03
CA LEU A 24 2.11 6.90 -2.48
C LEU A 24 1.36 7.08 -3.77
N GLU A 25 1.79 6.38 -4.79
CA GLU A 25 1.17 6.50 -6.10
C GLU A 25 0.79 5.12 -6.62
N ALA A 26 -0.44 4.97 -7.05
CA ALA A 26 -0.90 3.74 -7.67
C ALA A 26 -0.57 3.80 -9.15
N THR A 27 0.09 2.76 -9.63
CA THR A 27 0.42 2.66 -11.05
C THR A 27 -0.13 1.34 -11.57
N PRO A 28 -0.17 1.18 -12.90
CA PRO A 28 -0.63 -0.10 -13.43
C PRO A 28 0.20 -1.29 -12.97
N GLU A 29 1.45 -1.06 -12.64
CA GLU A 29 2.33 -2.15 -12.22
C GLU A 29 2.32 -2.38 -10.73
N GLY A 30 1.84 -1.44 -9.94
CA GLY A 30 1.85 -1.59 -8.50
C GLY A 30 1.83 -0.25 -7.80
N LEU A 31 2.43 -0.19 -6.64
CA LEU A 31 2.44 1.02 -5.83
C LEU A 31 3.86 1.55 -5.71
N ARG A 32 4.01 2.84 -5.95
CA ARG A 32 5.29 3.51 -5.78
C ARG A 32 5.22 4.33 -4.50
N VAL A 33 6.20 4.17 -3.65
CA VAL A 33 6.22 4.79 -2.34
C VAL A 33 7.49 5.64 -2.21
N GLU A 34 7.32 6.87 -1.79
CA GLU A 34 8.47 7.72 -1.46
C GLU A 34 8.56 7.84 0.04
N VAL A 35 9.73 7.61 0.57
CA VAL A 35 9.96 7.59 2.00
C VAL A 35 10.98 8.67 2.32
N LEU A 36 10.72 9.44 3.36
CA LEU A 36 11.61 10.54 3.71
C LEU A 36 12.99 10.00 4.04
N PHE A 37 14.00 10.64 3.46
CA PHE A 37 15.42 10.33 3.74
C PHE A 37 15.81 8.94 3.28
N GLU A 38 15.03 8.30 2.43
CA GLU A 38 15.36 6.98 1.92
C GLU A 38 15.02 6.92 0.45
N GLU A 39 15.50 5.91 -0.20
CA GLU A 39 15.21 5.75 -1.61
C GLU A 39 13.78 5.29 -1.81
N PRO A 40 13.19 5.66 -2.93
CA PRO A 40 11.83 5.22 -3.21
C PRO A 40 11.73 3.71 -3.25
N ALA A 41 10.57 3.21 -2.89
CA ALA A 41 10.31 1.78 -2.91
C ALA A 41 9.14 1.50 -3.84
N PHE A 42 9.03 0.26 -4.24
CA PHE A 42 7.97 -0.13 -5.15
C PHE A 42 7.40 -1.47 -4.70
N ILE A 43 6.07 -1.57 -4.72
CA ILE A 43 5.38 -2.81 -4.37
C ILE A 43 4.73 -3.34 -5.64
N PRO A 44 5.34 -4.32 -6.28
CA PRO A 44 4.78 -4.86 -7.53
C PRO A 44 3.42 -5.50 -7.26
N GLY A 45 2.46 -5.15 -8.08
CA GLY A 45 1.13 -5.67 -7.92
C GLY A 45 0.41 -5.19 -6.70
N GLY A 46 0.94 -4.18 -6.04
CA GLY A 46 0.33 -3.69 -4.83
C GLY A 46 -0.92 -2.88 -5.07
N ALA A 47 -1.77 -2.85 -4.08
CA ALA A 47 -2.98 -2.06 -4.12
C ALA A 47 -3.26 -1.55 -2.72
N VAL A 48 -3.88 -0.39 -2.65
CA VAL A 48 -4.25 0.17 -1.35
C VAL A 48 -5.52 -0.51 -0.89
N ARG A 49 -5.48 -1.02 0.33
CA ARG A 49 -6.65 -1.62 0.91
C ARG A 49 -7.43 -0.63 1.76
N SER A 50 -6.72 0.14 2.56
CA SER A 50 -7.38 1.13 3.37
C SER A 50 -6.41 2.23 3.75
N ILE A 51 -6.94 3.39 4.04
CA ILE A 51 -6.16 4.53 4.50
C ILE A 51 -6.81 5.05 5.77
N ASP A 52 -6.02 5.13 6.83
CA ASP A 52 -6.50 5.63 8.10
C ASP A 52 -5.82 6.97 8.34
N PHE A 53 -6.51 8.03 8.02
CA PHE A 53 -5.91 9.36 8.15
C PHE A 53 -5.72 9.76 9.60
N LEU A 54 -6.57 9.23 10.46
CA LEU A 54 -6.48 9.61 11.86
C LEU A 54 -5.20 9.07 12.48
N HIS A 55 -4.83 7.85 12.14
CA HIS A 55 -3.65 7.23 12.70
C HIS A 55 -2.45 7.26 11.78
N GLY A 56 -2.59 7.85 10.60
CA GLY A 56 -1.49 7.94 9.67
C GLY A 56 -1.02 6.59 9.16
N ARG A 57 -1.95 5.74 8.77
CA ARG A 57 -1.63 4.37 8.45
C ARG A 57 -2.30 3.99 7.13
N VAL A 58 -1.52 3.42 6.22
CA VAL A 58 -2.04 2.92 4.96
C VAL A 58 -1.80 1.43 4.92
N VAL A 59 -2.85 0.67 4.69
CA VAL A 59 -2.73 -0.78 4.55
C VAL A 59 -2.76 -1.09 3.08
N VAL A 60 -1.71 -1.78 2.61
CA VAL A 60 -1.62 -2.17 1.21
C VAL A 60 -1.58 -3.68 1.14
N THR A 61 -1.98 -4.20 0.02
CA THR A 61 -2.00 -5.62 -0.19
C THR A 61 -1.50 -5.90 -1.58
N ARG A 62 -1.15 -7.15 -1.84
CA ARG A 62 -0.69 -7.52 -3.15
C ARG A 62 -1.82 -8.23 -3.84
N ARG A 63 -2.26 -7.63 -4.96
CA ARG A 63 -3.41 -8.19 -5.56
C ARG A 63 -3.12 -9.28 -6.56
N GLY A 64 -1.91 -9.41 -6.96
CA GLY A 64 -1.66 -10.38 -8.00
C GLY A 64 -1.98 -11.78 -7.65
N ALA A 65 -1.67 -12.16 -6.47
CA ALA A 65 -1.79 -13.55 -6.16
C ALA A 65 -3.22 -13.98 -6.16
N ALA A 66 -4.02 -13.27 -5.61
CA ALA A 66 -5.31 -13.77 -5.48
C ALA A 66 -6.23 -13.05 -6.32
N ALA A 67 -5.89 -12.45 -6.83
CA ALA A 67 -6.66 -11.84 -7.51
C ALA A 67 -7.91 -11.71 -7.53
N ALA A 68 -8.12 -11.67 -7.54
CA ALA A 68 -9.02 -11.58 -7.69
C ALA A 68 -9.82 -10.76 -7.95
N PRO A 69 -10.10 -10.60 -8.29
CA PRO A 69 -10.66 -9.77 -8.64
C PRO A 69 -11.38 -9.06 -8.35
N LEU A 70 -11.15 -9.03 -8.23
CA LEU A 70 -11.75 -8.33 -8.04
C LEU A 70 -12.35 -7.73 -8.12
N THR A 71 -12.33 -7.85 -8.06
CA THR A 71 -12.84 -7.30 -8.01
C THR A 71 -13.42 -6.71 -8.24
N THR A 72 -13.54 -6.93 -8.40
CA THR A 72 -14.11 -6.40 -8.57
C THR A 72 -14.65 -5.81 -8.56
N GLU A 73 -14.66 -5.85 -8.35
CA GLU A 73 -15.17 -5.27 -8.29
C GLU A 73 -15.59 -4.62 -8.35
N GLU A 74 -15.53 -4.84 -8.34
CA GLU A 74 -15.95 -4.27 -8.35
C GLU A 74 -16.56 -3.80 -8.35
N LYS A 75 -16.74 -3.99 -8.35
CA LYS A 75 -17.36 -3.66 -8.24
C LYS A 75 -17.84 -3.19 -8.03
N ALA A 76 -17.93 -3.28 -7.95
CA ALA A 76 -18.37 -2.92 -7.60
C ALA A 76 -18.62 -2.63 -7.49
#